data_7277da7b79b18b7df7ceab1c071800a3
#
_entry.id   7277da7b79b18b7df7ceab1c071800a3
#
_cell.length_a   1.000
_cell.length_b   1.000
_cell.length_c   1.000
_cell.angle_alpha   90.00
_cell.angle_beta   90.00
_cell.angle_gamma   90.00
#
_symmetry.space_group_name_H-M   'P 1'
#
loop_
_entity.id
_entity.type
_entity.pdbx_description
1 polymer ?
#
loop_
_entity_poly.entity_id
_entity_poly.type
_entity_poly.pdbx_seq_one_letter_code
_entity_poly.pdbx_strand_id
1 'polypeptide(L)'
;MTPPSEGNTSKVMSPNTPRRVGQLPPVAAGRRHSVGVVANGTAVAVGDNKSGECDVAAWQGVVSVAAGNVHTAKNTGRSHTVGLLDDGRVIATGWNSDGQCDVEEWSGVVSIAAGWRRTLGILADGSVRATGREIEGACDVNRWQDIIAVACGDWHSVGLRADGSAVATGSNRRRQCEVADWCELATVTAGYLHTVGITADGRALSTGDQSSGACDLSGWCDLVGVSAGSYHTVAVDIHGRVFAAGNNDNGQCDVSTWQDVIVVAAGSAHTLGLRADGTVLTTGTNRDGQCETHGWKLVGKQP
;
A
#
# COMPACT_ATOMS: atom_id res chain seq x y z
N MET A 1 -33.75 -1.19 -51.46
CA MET A 1 -32.60 -0.42 -50.99
C MET A 1 -32.65 -0.44 -49.46
N THR A 2 -31.91 -1.31 -48.86
CA THR A 2 -31.73 -1.42 -47.42
C THR A 2 -30.48 -0.62 -47.03
N PRO A 3 -30.46 0.16 -45.92
CA PRO A 3 -29.28 0.88 -45.47
C PRO A 3 -28.29 -0.06 -44.81
N PRO A 4 -26.99 0.26 -44.86
CA PRO A 4 -25.95 -0.59 -44.28
C PRO A 4 -25.94 -0.52 -42.74
N SER A 5 -25.67 -1.64 -42.12
CA SER A 5 -25.50 -1.85 -40.67
C SER A 5 -24.29 -1.05 -40.15
N GLU A 6 -24.51 -0.26 -39.10
CA GLU A 6 -23.45 0.42 -38.36
C GLU A 6 -22.58 -0.61 -37.64
N GLY A 7 -21.31 -0.61 -38.01
CA GLY A 7 -20.29 -1.41 -37.38
C GLY A 7 -19.95 -0.90 -35.98
N ASN A 8 -20.05 -1.79 -35.01
CA ASN A 8 -19.65 -1.62 -33.64
C ASN A 8 -18.12 -1.45 -33.58
N THR A 9 -17.63 -0.20 -33.56
CA THR A 9 -16.23 0.09 -33.32
C THR A 9 -15.93 -0.01 -31.83
N SER A 10 -15.43 -1.16 -31.41
CA SER A 10 -14.76 -1.31 -30.14
C SER A 10 -13.63 -0.26 -30.05
N LYS A 11 -13.80 0.71 -29.15
CA LYS A 11 -12.80 1.72 -28.85
C LYS A 11 -11.58 1.01 -28.26
N VAL A 12 -10.59 0.71 -29.11
CA VAL A 12 -9.24 0.34 -28.68
C VAL A 12 -8.68 1.54 -27.93
N MET A 13 -8.48 1.40 -26.63
CA MET A 13 -7.84 2.45 -25.82
C MET A 13 -6.42 2.68 -26.36
N SER A 14 -6.12 3.93 -26.67
CA SER A 14 -4.82 4.38 -27.11
C SER A 14 -3.74 4.05 -26.08
N PRO A 15 -2.55 3.53 -26.44
CA PRO A 15 -1.49 3.15 -25.50
C PRO A 15 -0.81 4.32 -24.78
N ASN A 16 -1.26 5.56 -24.97
CA ASN A 16 -0.66 6.78 -24.44
C ASN A 16 -1.53 7.55 -23.44
N THR A 17 -2.43 6.90 -22.72
CA THR A 17 -3.03 7.55 -21.54
C THR A 17 -2.00 7.48 -20.41
N PRO A 18 -1.48 8.61 -19.89
CA PRO A 18 -0.54 8.56 -18.76
C PRO A 18 -1.26 7.86 -17.60
N ARG A 19 -0.70 6.72 -17.15
CA ARG A 19 -1.16 6.04 -15.94
C ARG A 19 -1.11 7.09 -14.82
N ARG A 20 -2.22 7.31 -14.14
CA ARG A 20 -2.29 8.27 -13.04
C ARG A 20 -1.32 7.81 -11.95
N VAL A 21 -0.17 8.46 -11.90
CA VAL A 21 0.75 8.39 -10.78
C VAL A 21 -0.02 8.93 -9.57
N GLY A 22 -0.14 8.12 -8.51
CA GLY A 22 -0.69 8.59 -7.24
C GLY A 22 -2.19 8.38 -7.02
N GLN A 23 -2.78 7.25 -7.42
CA GLN A 23 -4.08 6.90 -6.86
C GLN A 23 -3.89 6.55 -5.38
N LEU A 24 -4.49 7.36 -4.50
CA LEU A 24 -4.46 7.16 -3.05
C LEU A 24 -5.15 5.85 -2.68
N PRO A 25 -4.51 4.94 -1.92
CA PRO A 25 -5.11 3.66 -1.58
C PRO A 25 -6.31 3.84 -0.66
N PRO A 26 -7.51 3.35 -1.05
CA PRO A 26 -8.69 3.40 -0.21
C PRO A 26 -8.75 2.25 0.81
N VAL A 27 -7.81 1.34 0.79
CA VAL A 27 -7.73 0.19 1.68
C VAL A 27 -6.29 -0.08 2.09
N ALA A 28 -6.07 -0.44 3.35
CA ALA A 28 -4.76 -0.80 3.86
C ALA A 28 -4.86 -1.99 4.82
N ALA A 29 -3.82 -2.81 4.84
CA ALA A 29 -3.66 -3.96 5.71
C ALA A 29 -2.46 -3.74 6.64
N GLY A 30 -2.72 -3.72 7.94
CA GLY A 30 -1.69 -3.58 8.96
C GLY A 30 -1.23 -4.93 9.50
N ARG A 31 -0.70 -4.92 10.72
CA ARG A 31 -0.21 -6.15 11.36
C ARG A 31 -1.34 -7.16 11.59
N ARG A 32 -2.43 -6.74 12.21
CA ARG A 32 -3.56 -7.57 12.62
C ARG A 32 -4.90 -6.85 12.48
N HIS A 33 -4.93 -5.82 11.64
CA HIS A 33 -6.14 -5.05 11.36
C HIS A 33 -6.17 -4.68 9.90
N SER A 34 -7.35 -4.36 9.44
CA SER A 34 -7.63 -3.85 8.09
C SER A 34 -8.41 -2.57 8.21
N VAL A 35 -8.17 -1.62 7.34
CA VAL A 35 -8.86 -0.33 7.31
C VAL A 35 -9.24 0.03 5.88
N GLY A 36 -10.37 0.69 5.72
CA GLY A 36 -10.88 1.11 4.42
C GLY A 36 -11.62 2.44 4.45
N VAL A 37 -11.63 3.13 3.31
CA VAL A 37 -12.35 4.39 3.09
C VAL A 37 -13.68 4.10 2.43
N VAL A 38 -14.76 4.57 3.05
CA VAL A 38 -16.12 4.46 2.52
C VAL A 38 -16.42 5.66 1.61
N ALA A 39 -17.32 5.49 0.63
CA ALA A 39 -17.61 6.50 -0.38
C ALA A 39 -18.08 7.86 0.17
N ASN A 40 -18.60 7.90 1.40
CA ASN A 40 -19.02 9.14 2.08
C ASN A 40 -17.86 9.86 2.82
N GLY A 41 -16.62 9.41 2.66
CA GLY A 41 -15.45 9.98 3.34
C GLY A 41 -15.28 9.55 4.81
N THR A 42 -16.00 8.52 5.27
CA THR A 42 -15.75 7.88 6.57
C THR A 42 -14.76 6.74 6.42
N ALA A 43 -14.18 6.28 7.53
CA ALA A 43 -13.33 5.11 7.57
C ALA A 43 -13.99 3.95 8.35
N VAL A 44 -13.65 2.74 7.96
CA VAL A 44 -14.03 1.50 8.66
C VAL A 44 -12.78 0.68 8.94
N ALA A 45 -12.75 -0.01 10.07
CA ALA A 45 -11.64 -0.89 10.43
C ALA A 45 -12.13 -2.14 11.16
N VAL A 46 -11.38 -3.23 11.01
CA VAL A 46 -11.61 -4.51 11.71
C VAL A 46 -10.28 -5.13 12.12
N GLY A 47 -10.29 -5.94 13.15
CA GLY A 47 -9.10 -6.63 13.63
C GLY A 47 -8.73 -6.31 15.07
N ASP A 48 -7.47 -6.52 15.43
CA ASP A 48 -6.94 -6.17 16.76
C ASP A 48 -7.09 -4.65 16.99
N ASN A 49 -7.61 -4.31 18.17
CA ASN A 49 -7.81 -2.91 18.59
C ASN A 49 -7.27 -2.64 20.01
N LYS A 50 -6.27 -3.43 20.45
CA LYS A 50 -5.72 -3.31 21.81
C LYS A 50 -4.96 -2.02 22.05
N SER A 51 -4.61 -1.29 21.00
CA SER A 51 -3.96 0.01 21.08
C SER A 51 -4.80 1.15 20.51
N GLY A 52 -6.04 0.88 20.07
CA GLY A 52 -6.88 1.85 19.40
C GLY A 52 -6.65 1.93 17.88
N GLU A 53 -5.95 0.96 17.28
CA GLU A 53 -5.62 0.97 15.84
C GLU A 53 -6.85 0.86 14.92
N CYS A 54 -8.01 0.47 15.46
CA CYS A 54 -9.29 0.46 14.75
C CYS A 54 -10.24 1.60 15.17
N ASP A 55 -9.82 2.55 16.00
CA ASP A 55 -10.66 3.65 16.49
C ASP A 55 -10.80 4.76 15.44
N VAL A 56 -11.35 4.41 14.28
CA VAL A 56 -11.52 5.28 13.11
C VAL A 56 -12.96 5.77 12.90
N ALA A 57 -13.92 5.33 13.72
CA ALA A 57 -15.35 5.58 13.50
C ALA A 57 -15.75 7.07 13.50
N ALA A 58 -14.97 7.93 14.17
CA ALA A 58 -15.20 9.37 14.20
C ALA A 58 -14.57 10.13 13.01
N TRP A 59 -13.81 9.43 12.15
CA TRP A 59 -13.09 10.08 11.05
C TRP A 59 -14.05 10.50 9.92
N GLN A 60 -13.85 11.73 9.42
CA GLN A 60 -14.65 12.34 8.35
C GLN A 60 -13.71 12.98 7.33
N GLY A 61 -14.13 13.06 6.07
CA GLY A 61 -13.34 13.66 5.00
C GLY A 61 -12.11 12.81 4.62
N VAL A 62 -12.09 11.53 4.97
CA VAL A 62 -10.96 10.63 4.67
C VAL A 62 -10.93 10.31 3.18
N VAL A 63 -9.79 10.50 2.54
CA VAL A 63 -9.56 10.18 1.12
C VAL A 63 -8.57 9.04 0.92
N SER A 64 -7.75 8.74 1.93
CA SER A 64 -6.80 7.62 1.89
C SER A 64 -6.48 7.14 3.30
N VAL A 65 -6.09 5.87 3.41
CA VAL A 65 -5.66 5.25 4.66
C VAL A 65 -4.35 4.50 4.49
N ALA A 66 -3.56 4.46 5.56
CA ALA A 66 -2.38 3.62 5.68
C ALA A 66 -2.39 2.91 7.04
N ALA A 67 -1.85 1.70 7.09
CA ALA A 67 -1.81 0.89 8.30
C ALA A 67 -0.40 0.39 8.55
N GLY A 68 0.07 0.53 9.78
CA GLY A 68 1.40 0.06 10.19
C GLY A 68 1.51 -1.44 10.02
N ASN A 69 2.35 -1.88 9.10
CA ASN A 69 2.68 -3.29 8.92
C ASN A 69 3.88 -3.63 9.80
N VAL A 70 3.85 -4.78 10.43
CA VAL A 70 4.90 -5.25 11.36
C VAL A 70 5.05 -6.75 11.23
N HIS A 71 6.28 -7.23 11.16
CA HIS A 71 6.55 -8.67 11.12
C HIS A 71 6.00 -9.40 12.37
N THR A 72 5.72 -10.69 12.22
CA THR A 72 4.94 -11.48 13.19
C THR A 72 5.71 -11.95 14.43
N ALA A 73 6.99 -11.59 14.60
CA ALA A 73 7.78 -11.99 15.76
C ALA A 73 7.16 -11.54 17.10
N LYS A 74 7.44 -12.28 18.16
CA LYS A 74 7.03 -11.92 19.51
C LYS A 74 7.70 -10.59 19.91
N ASN A 75 6.96 -9.71 20.61
CA ASN A 75 7.44 -8.40 21.10
C ASN A 75 7.72 -7.34 20.04
N THR A 76 7.22 -7.46 18.81
CA THR A 76 7.39 -6.43 17.77
C THR A 76 6.49 -5.20 17.95
N GLY A 77 5.71 -5.17 19.01
CA GLY A 77 4.83 -4.05 19.32
C GLY A 77 3.46 -4.16 18.66
N ARG A 78 2.80 -3.03 18.65
CA ARG A 78 1.43 -2.84 18.19
C ARG A 78 1.44 -2.01 16.92
N SER A 79 0.30 -1.80 16.33
CA SER A 79 0.13 -1.09 15.08
C SER A 79 -0.49 0.29 15.29
N HIS A 80 -0.53 1.08 14.24
CA HIS A 80 -1.25 2.35 14.16
C HIS A 80 -1.92 2.46 12.79
N THR A 81 -2.89 3.33 12.69
CA THR A 81 -3.63 3.65 11.46
C THR A 81 -3.53 5.14 11.20
N VAL A 82 -3.34 5.50 9.94
CA VAL A 82 -3.21 6.89 9.49
C VAL A 82 -4.26 7.16 8.43
N GLY A 83 -4.93 8.30 8.52
CA GLY A 83 -5.89 8.81 7.54
C GLY A 83 -5.41 10.12 6.93
N LEU A 84 -5.48 10.24 5.61
CA LEU A 84 -5.34 11.50 4.90
C LEU A 84 -6.73 12.10 4.67
N LEU A 85 -6.90 13.35 5.02
CA LEU A 85 -8.13 14.09 4.80
C LEU A 85 -8.10 14.85 3.46
N ASP A 86 -9.27 15.18 2.95
CA ASP A 86 -9.47 15.90 1.68
C ASP A 86 -8.90 17.33 1.68
N ASP A 87 -8.69 17.91 2.87
CA ASP A 87 -8.06 19.22 3.06
C ASP A 87 -6.53 19.14 3.24
N GLY A 88 -5.93 17.96 3.13
CA GLY A 88 -4.49 17.71 3.26
C GLY A 88 -3.97 17.62 4.69
N ARG A 89 -4.85 17.60 5.69
CA ARG A 89 -4.48 17.25 7.07
C ARG A 89 -4.34 15.74 7.21
N VAL A 90 -3.60 15.31 8.22
CA VAL A 90 -3.38 13.90 8.55
C VAL A 90 -3.88 13.63 9.96
N ILE A 91 -4.55 12.51 10.14
CA ILE A 91 -5.01 12.01 11.43
C ILE A 91 -4.46 10.62 11.66
N ALA A 92 -4.24 10.24 12.92
CA ALA A 92 -3.72 8.93 13.25
C ALA A 92 -4.33 8.40 14.55
N THR A 93 -4.39 7.07 14.68
CA THR A 93 -4.82 6.38 15.89
C THR A 93 -4.01 5.10 16.08
N GLY A 94 -4.02 4.57 17.30
CA GLY A 94 -3.30 3.36 17.61
C GLY A 94 -2.08 3.58 18.49
N TRP A 95 -1.11 2.69 18.40
CA TRP A 95 0.08 2.75 19.23
C TRP A 95 1.00 3.91 18.85
N ASN A 96 1.42 4.71 19.84
CA ASN A 96 2.20 5.94 19.63
C ASN A 96 3.45 6.06 20.53
N SER A 97 4.05 4.93 20.95
CA SER A 97 5.20 4.99 21.88
C SER A 97 6.48 5.57 21.27
N ASP A 98 6.57 5.64 19.96
CA ASP A 98 7.73 6.20 19.23
C ASP A 98 7.36 7.53 18.53
N GLY A 99 6.15 8.09 18.75
CA GLY A 99 5.67 9.31 18.09
C GLY A 99 5.12 9.10 16.67
N GLN A 100 4.84 7.87 16.28
CA GLN A 100 4.35 7.56 14.93
C GLN A 100 2.95 8.09 14.61
N CYS A 101 2.18 8.50 15.62
CA CYS A 101 0.90 9.17 15.45
C CYS A 101 0.98 10.70 15.62
N ASP A 102 2.16 11.28 15.83
CA ASP A 102 2.35 12.74 16.03
C ASP A 102 2.28 13.45 14.68
N VAL A 103 1.09 13.53 14.11
CA VAL A 103 0.78 14.08 12.77
C VAL A 103 -0.19 15.26 12.81
N GLU A 104 -0.62 15.70 13.98
CA GLU A 104 -1.67 16.72 14.17
C GLU A 104 -1.34 18.06 13.49
N GLU A 105 -0.05 18.43 13.45
CA GLU A 105 0.44 19.65 12.81
C GLU A 105 0.71 19.47 11.30
N TRP A 106 0.40 18.32 10.73
CA TRP A 106 0.64 18.07 9.31
C TRP A 106 -0.49 18.64 8.47
N SER A 107 -0.12 19.47 7.49
CA SER A 107 -1.02 20.07 6.50
C SER A 107 -0.36 20.10 5.13
N GLY A 108 -1.17 20.20 4.07
CA GLY A 108 -0.69 20.19 2.70
C GLY A 108 -0.13 18.83 2.25
N VAL A 109 -0.47 17.78 2.98
CA VAL A 109 -0.09 16.40 2.65
C VAL A 109 -0.94 15.89 1.50
N VAL A 110 -0.30 15.24 0.53
CA VAL A 110 -0.95 14.69 -0.67
C VAL A 110 -0.90 13.16 -0.74
N SER A 111 -0.05 12.53 0.06
CA SER A 111 0.04 11.07 0.16
C SER A 111 0.64 10.65 1.50
N ILE A 112 0.27 9.48 2.01
CA ILE A 112 0.72 8.94 3.29
C ILE A 112 1.18 7.49 3.16
N ALA A 113 2.11 7.08 4.03
CA ALA A 113 2.48 5.68 4.24
C ALA A 113 2.75 5.42 5.73
N ALA A 114 2.42 4.22 6.19
CA ALA A 114 2.68 3.77 7.55
C ALA A 114 3.47 2.46 7.55
N GLY A 115 4.52 2.40 8.34
CA GLY A 115 5.33 1.21 8.54
C GLY A 115 5.41 0.80 10.00
N TRP A 116 6.44 0.01 10.35
CA TRP A 116 6.65 -0.30 11.74
C TRP A 116 7.14 0.94 12.50
N ARG A 117 6.26 1.45 13.37
CA ARG A 117 6.52 2.59 14.27
C ARG A 117 6.91 3.89 13.59
N ARG A 118 6.46 4.14 12.37
CA ARG A 118 6.65 5.43 11.70
C ARG A 118 5.56 5.71 10.68
N THR A 119 5.42 7.00 10.40
CA THR A 119 4.52 7.54 9.38
C THR A 119 5.30 8.48 8.47
N LEU A 120 5.05 8.38 7.16
CA LEU A 120 5.55 9.32 6.16
C LEU A 120 4.37 10.06 5.51
N GLY A 121 4.61 11.32 5.15
CA GLY A 121 3.69 12.14 4.36
C GLY A 121 4.42 12.89 3.27
N ILE A 122 3.91 12.88 2.04
CA ILE A 122 4.41 13.68 0.92
C ILE A 122 3.67 15.01 0.92
N LEU A 123 4.40 16.11 0.78
CA LEU A 123 3.86 17.46 0.57
C LEU A 123 3.68 17.74 -0.94
N ALA A 124 2.86 18.73 -1.27
CA ALA A 124 2.55 19.09 -2.65
C ALA A 124 3.77 19.52 -3.47
N ASP A 125 4.86 19.94 -2.82
CA ASP A 125 6.14 20.30 -3.45
C ASP A 125 7.07 19.08 -3.67
N GLY A 126 6.64 17.87 -3.33
CA GLY A 126 7.42 16.64 -3.46
C GLY A 126 8.44 16.42 -2.34
N SER A 127 8.46 17.27 -1.30
CA SER A 127 9.21 16.98 -0.08
C SER A 127 8.47 15.97 0.80
N VAL A 128 9.18 15.33 1.75
CA VAL A 128 8.63 14.27 2.60
C VAL A 128 8.81 14.63 4.07
N ARG A 129 7.76 14.45 4.85
CA ARG A 129 7.80 14.48 6.32
C ARG A 129 7.81 13.06 6.87
N ALA A 130 8.46 12.88 8.00
CA ALA A 130 8.48 11.63 8.75
C ALA A 130 8.26 11.89 10.24
N THR A 131 7.58 10.96 10.91
CA THR A 131 7.51 10.90 12.37
C THR A 131 7.56 9.46 12.84
N GLY A 132 7.99 9.25 14.10
CA GLY A 132 8.12 7.93 14.70
C GLY A 132 9.56 7.53 14.95
N ARG A 133 9.83 6.23 14.88
CA ARG A 133 11.12 5.64 15.23
C ARG A 133 12.23 6.03 14.25
N GLU A 134 13.32 6.62 14.79
CA GLU A 134 14.45 7.16 14.01
C GLU A 134 15.72 6.28 14.04
N ILE A 135 15.81 5.32 14.98
CA ILE A 135 17.07 4.60 15.33
C ILE A 135 17.71 3.94 14.11
N GLU A 136 16.93 3.42 13.18
CA GLU A 136 17.43 2.74 11.98
C GLU A 136 17.69 3.69 10.81
N GLY A 137 17.48 5.01 10.98
CA GLY A 137 17.57 6.01 9.92
C GLY A 137 16.44 5.95 8.90
N ALA A 138 15.36 5.20 9.16
CA ALA A 138 14.24 5.06 8.22
C ALA A 138 13.34 6.31 8.13
N CYS A 139 13.55 7.30 9.03
CA CYS A 139 12.97 8.64 8.98
C CYS A 139 13.88 9.69 8.35
N ASP A 140 15.08 9.33 7.86
CA ASP A 140 16.04 10.26 7.25
C ASP A 140 15.63 10.62 5.81
N VAL A 141 14.49 11.29 5.68
CA VAL A 141 13.87 11.66 4.39
C VAL A 141 14.01 13.13 4.04
N ASN A 142 14.64 13.95 4.89
CA ASN A 142 14.73 15.41 4.75
C ASN A 142 15.43 15.90 3.46
N ARG A 143 16.21 15.02 2.81
CA ARG A 143 16.90 15.33 1.55
C ARG A 143 16.16 14.77 0.32
N TRP A 144 15.01 14.14 0.53
CA TRP A 144 14.22 13.62 -0.57
C TRP A 144 13.48 14.76 -1.27
N GLN A 145 13.57 14.80 -2.58
CA GLN A 145 12.95 15.80 -3.45
C GLN A 145 12.22 15.12 -4.61
N ASP A 146 11.25 15.82 -5.16
CA ASP A 146 10.46 15.36 -6.31
C ASP A 146 9.75 14.02 -6.05
N ILE A 147 9.41 13.73 -4.80
CA ILE A 147 8.77 12.46 -4.42
C ILE A 147 7.28 12.50 -4.76
N ILE A 148 6.83 11.47 -5.47
CA ILE A 148 5.44 11.28 -5.90
C ILE A 148 4.75 10.09 -5.26
N ALA A 149 5.51 9.14 -4.69
CA ALA A 149 4.99 8.04 -3.89
C ALA A 149 6.00 7.64 -2.81
N VAL A 150 5.50 7.19 -1.65
CA VAL A 150 6.31 6.66 -0.55
C VAL A 150 5.78 5.32 -0.07
N ALA A 151 6.66 4.48 0.41
CA ALA A 151 6.34 3.22 1.06
C ALA A 151 7.20 3.03 2.32
N CYS A 152 6.59 2.46 3.34
CA CYS A 152 7.25 2.12 4.60
C CYS A 152 7.28 0.61 4.79
N GLY A 153 8.47 0.04 4.84
CA GLY A 153 8.67 -1.31 5.37
C GLY A 153 8.84 -1.30 6.90
N ASP A 154 9.30 -2.39 7.51
CA ASP A 154 9.54 -2.39 8.95
C ASP A 154 10.77 -1.54 9.32
N TRP A 155 11.85 -1.67 8.56
CA TRP A 155 13.16 -1.12 8.90
C TRP A 155 13.70 -0.09 7.89
N HIS A 156 12.98 0.18 6.82
CA HIS A 156 13.39 1.08 5.75
C HIS A 156 12.20 1.82 5.17
N SER A 157 12.48 2.90 4.49
CA SER A 157 11.51 3.69 3.73
C SER A 157 11.99 3.84 2.30
N VAL A 158 11.05 3.90 1.36
CA VAL A 158 11.32 4.03 -0.08
C VAL A 158 10.48 5.16 -0.65
N GLY A 159 11.10 5.99 -1.49
CA GLY A 159 10.44 7.04 -2.25
C GLY A 159 10.58 6.80 -3.75
N LEU A 160 9.51 7.03 -4.49
CA LEU A 160 9.51 7.11 -5.95
C LEU A 160 9.56 8.57 -6.36
N ARG A 161 10.52 8.93 -7.22
CA ARG A 161 10.63 10.27 -7.78
C ARG A 161 9.80 10.43 -9.06
N ALA A 162 9.52 11.68 -9.41
CA ALA A 162 8.77 12.05 -10.59
C ALA A 162 9.46 11.61 -11.92
N ASP A 163 10.77 11.44 -11.89
CA ASP A 163 11.56 10.93 -13.05
C ASP A 163 11.53 9.39 -13.18
N GLY A 164 10.83 8.71 -12.28
CA GLY A 164 10.72 7.24 -12.26
C GLY A 164 11.90 6.54 -11.58
N SER A 165 12.83 7.26 -10.96
CA SER A 165 13.87 6.68 -10.12
C SER A 165 13.37 6.45 -8.69
N ALA A 166 14.06 5.59 -7.93
CA ALA A 166 13.76 5.34 -6.52
C ALA A 166 14.88 5.82 -5.59
N VAL A 167 14.49 6.11 -4.36
CA VAL A 167 15.40 6.40 -3.24
C VAL A 167 14.96 5.60 -2.02
N ALA A 168 15.90 5.15 -1.20
CA ALA A 168 15.60 4.44 0.02
C ALA A 168 16.51 4.88 1.17
N THR A 169 16.00 4.76 2.40
CA THR A 169 16.74 5.03 3.64
C THR A 169 16.36 4.03 4.73
N GLY A 170 17.19 3.91 5.74
CA GLY A 170 17.01 2.97 6.84
C GLY A 170 17.97 1.78 6.79
N SER A 171 17.57 0.68 7.41
CA SER A 171 18.38 -0.54 7.43
C SER A 171 18.50 -1.16 6.04
N ASN A 172 19.74 -1.48 5.64
CA ASN A 172 20.03 -2.20 4.38
C ASN A 172 20.73 -3.56 4.62
N ARG A 173 20.54 -4.17 5.80
CA ARG A 173 21.22 -5.41 6.18
C ARG A 173 20.87 -6.61 5.31
N ARG A 174 19.74 -6.54 4.61
CA ARG A 174 19.23 -7.55 3.68
C ARG A 174 19.18 -7.04 2.24
N ARG A 175 19.81 -5.91 1.93
CA ARG A 175 19.83 -5.27 0.62
C ARG A 175 18.50 -4.63 0.20
N GLN A 176 17.58 -4.43 1.14
CA GLN A 176 16.25 -3.89 0.88
C GLN A 176 16.22 -2.42 0.43
N CYS A 177 17.34 -1.70 0.59
CA CYS A 177 17.51 -0.32 0.09
C CYS A 177 18.31 -0.24 -1.23
N GLU A 178 18.62 -1.36 -1.87
CA GLU A 178 19.36 -1.36 -3.15
C GLU A 178 18.46 -1.09 -4.34
N VAL A 179 18.00 0.16 -4.44
CA VAL A 179 17.07 0.64 -5.47
C VAL A 179 17.67 1.71 -6.37
N ALA A 180 18.96 2.04 -6.21
CA ALA A 180 19.61 3.16 -6.90
C ALA A 180 19.63 3.01 -8.44
N ASP A 181 19.68 1.77 -8.93
CA ASP A 181 19.70 1.47 -10.37
C ASP A 181 18.27 1.31 -10.95
N TRP A 182 17.24 1.46 -10.13
CA TRP A 182 15.86 1.33 -10.60
C TRP A 182 15.43 2.60 -11.35
N CYS A 183 14.86 2.42 -12.52
CA CYS A 183 14.34 3.48 -13.36
C CYS A 183 13.00 3.08 -13.98
N GLU A 184 12.33 4.06 -14.59
CA GLU A 184 11.04 3.88 -15.26
C GLU A 184 9.95 3.29 -14.36
N LEU A 185 10.04 3.52 -13.03
CA LEU A 185 9.08 3.02 -12.09
C LEU A 185 7.76 3.78 -12.15
N ALA A 186 6.65 3.04 -12.02
CA ALA A 186 5.30 3.55 -11.85
C ALA A 186 4.83 3.51 -10.39
N THR A 187 5.36 2.59 -9.58
CA THR A 187 5.03 2.48 -8.16
C THR A 187 6.11 1.73 -7.39
N VAL A 188 6.15 1.93 -6.07
CA VAL A 188 7.02 1.23 -5.13
C VAL A 188 6.24 0.79 -3.90
N THR A 189 6.66 -0.32 -3.29
CA THR A 189 6.15 -0.80 -2.00
C THR A 189 7.27 -1.42 -1.18
N ALA A 190 7.10 -1.46 0.14
CA ALA A 190 8.11 -1.97 1.07
C ALA A 190 7.48 -2.88 2.12
N GLY A 191 8.04 -4.07 2.27
CA GLY A 191 7.65 -5.06 3.26
C GLY A 191 8.59 -5.11 4.47
N TYR A 192 8.65 -6.25 5.16
CA TYR A 192 9.52 -6.42 6.33
C TYR A 192 11.00 -6.18 5.98
N LEU A 193 11.54 -6.92 5.03
CA LEU A 193 12.94 -6.87 4.63
C LEU A 193 13.12 -6.87 3.10
N HIS A 194 12.13 -6.44 2.35
CA HIS A 194 12.17 -6.39 0.89
C HIS A 194 11.46 -5.17 0.35
N THR A 195 11.84 -4.77 -0.83
CA THR A 195 11.26 -3.68 -1.60
C THR A 195 10.85 -4.21 -2.97
N VAL A 196 9.71 -3.76 -3.46
CA VAL A 196 9.21 -4.09 -4.80
C VAL A 196 8.85 -2.81 -5.52
N GLY A 197 9.17 -2.76 -6.82
CA GLY A 197 8.75 -1.73 -7.75
C GLY A 197 8.01 -2.33 -8.93
N ILE A 198 7.10 -1.58 -9.52
CA ILE A 198 6.55 -1.90 -10.85
C ILE A 198 7.01 -0.82 -11.81
N THR A 199 7.55 -1.25 -12.95
CA THR A 199 7.94 -0.37 -14.04
C THR A 199 6.73 0.12 -14.85
N ALA A 200 6.87 1.18 -15.61
CA ALA A 200 5.79 1.76 -16.42
C ALA A 200 5.22 0.78 -17.47
N ASP A 201 6.01 -0.20 -17.90
CA ASP A 201 5.58 -1.30 -18.77
C ASP A 201 4.98 -2.50 -18.04
N GLY A 202 4.79 -2.39 -16.70
CA GLY A 202 4.08 -3.39 -15.88
C GLY A 202 4.91 -4.59 -15.44
N ARG A 203 6.25 -4.51 -15.46
CA ARG A 203 7.13 -5.54 -14.92
C ARG A 203 7.45 -5.29 -13.43
N ALA A 204 7.67 -6.35 -12.67
CA ALA A 204 8.08 -6.25 -11.27
C ALA A 204 9.61 -6.27 -11.13
N LEU A 205 10.12 -5.40 -10.25
CA LEU A 205 11.49 -5.43 -9.73
C LEU A 205 11.43 -5.70 -8.22
N SER A 206 12.38 -6.44 -7.69
CA SER A 206 12.46 -6.69 -6.25
C SER A 206 13.89 -6.71 -5.74
N THR A 207 14.08 -6.29 -4.50
CA THR A 207 15.35 -6.40 -3.76
C THR A 207 15.06 -6.66 -2.29
N GLY A 208 16.04 -7.24 -1.59
CA GLY A 208 15.92 -7.54 -0.16
C GLY A 208 16.08 -9.01 0.15
N ASP A 209 15.47 -9.46 1.25
CA ASP A 209 15.55 -10.84 1.74
C ASP A 209 14.81 -11.81 0.81
N GLN A 210 15.54 -12.79 0.29
CA GLN A 210 15.01 -13.82 -0.60
C GLN A 210 14.44 -15.04 0.15
N SER A 211 14.67 -15.14 1.47
CA SER A 211 14.41 -16.38 2.22
C SER A 211 12.93 -16.75 2.33
N SER A 212 12.04 -15.79 2.26
CA SER A 212 10.60 -16.03 2.30
C SER A 212 9.96 -16.30 0.92
N GLY A 213 10.70 -16.12 -0.17
CA GLY A 213 10.16 -16.14 -1.53
C GLY A 213 9.36 -14.89 -1.93
N ALA A 214 9.28 -13.88 -1.07
CA ALA A 214 8.52 -12.64 -1.36
C ALA A 214 9.08 -11.82 -2.53
N CYS A 215 10.31 -12.08 -2.91
CA CYS A 215 10.99 -11.49 -4.06
C CYS A 215 10.93 -12.36 -5.34
N ASP A 216 10.30 -13.53 -5.30
CA ASP A 216 10.15 -14.39 -6.47
C ASP A 216 8.94 -13.94 -7.30
N LEU A 217 9.17 -12.93 -8.12
CA LEU A 217 8.16 -12.27 -8.96
C LEU A 217 8.35 -12.62 -10.45
N SER A 218 9.07 -13.69 -10.73
CA SER A 218 9.38 -14.10 -12.09
C SER A 218 8.11 -14.40 -12.90
N GLY A 219 8.04 -13.90 -14.11
CA GLY A 219 6.89 -14.08 -15.00
C GLY A 219 5.69 -13.18 -14.71
N TRP A 220 5.74 -12.30 -13.69
CA TRP A 220 4.68 -11.33 -13.47
C TRP A 220 4.80 -10.19 -14.48
N CYS A 221 3.74 -9.91 -15.19
CA CYS A 221 3.66 -8.86 -16.22
C CYS A 221 2.30 -8.17 -16.21
N ASP A 222 2.18 -7.08 -16.94
CA ASP A 222 0.98 -6.28 -17.08
C ASP A 222 0.45 -5.76 -15.74
N LEU A 223 1.32 -5.62 -14.75
CA LEU A 223 0.97 -5.21 -13.41
C LEU A 223 0.59 -3.74 -13.36
N VAL A 224 -0.44 -3.43 -12.56
CA VAL A 224 -0.92 -2.06 -12.32
C VAL A 224 -0.90 -1.66 -10.84
N GLY A 225 -0.70 -2.62 -9.94
CA GLY A 225 -0.61 -2.39 -8.51
C GLY A 225 0.14 -3.50 -7.79
N VAL A 226 0.83 -3.15 -6.70
CA VAL A 226 1.58 -4.09 -5.85
C VAL A 226 1.52 -3.64 -4.40
N SER A 227 1.54 -4.61 -3.50
CA SER A 227 1.66 -4.39 -2.05
C SER A 227 2.56 -5.46 -1.43
N ALA A 228 3.51 -5.02 -0.62
CA ALA A 228 4.43 -5.88 0.11
C ALA A 228 3.98 -6.00 1.57
N GLY A 229 3.73 -7.22 2.00
CA GLY A 229 3.46 -7.58 3.37
C GLY A 229 4.74 -7.87 4.16
N SER A 230 4.62 -8.56 5.31
CA SER A 230 5.84 -8.89 6.07
C SER A 230 6.71 -9.91 5.34
N TYR A 231 6.12 -10.96 4.81
CA TYR A 231 6.84 -12.08 4.19
C TYR A 231 6.23 -12.54 2.87
N HIS A 232 5.36 -11.73 2.27
CA HIS A 232 4.74 -12.02 0.99
C HIS A 232 4.56 -10.73 0.19
N THR A 233 4.42 -10.87 -1.11
CA THR A 233 4.12 -9.80 -2.06
C THR A 233 2.87 -10.17 -2.83
N VAL A 234 1.97 -9.22 -3.03
CA VAL A 234 0.78 -9.39 -3.87
C VAL A 234 0.73 -8.30 -4.93
N ALA A 235 0.28 -8.63 -6.12
CA ALA A 235 0.12 -7.69 -7.21
C ALA A 235 -1.18 -7.94 -7.97
N VAL A 236 -1.66 -6.91 -8.65
CA VAL A 236 -2.82 -6.98 -9.53
C VAL A 236 -2.44 -6.52 -10.94
N ASP A 237 -2.95 -7.22 -11.95
CA ASP A 237 -2.73 -6.89 -13.36
C ASP A 237 -3.87 -6.03 -13.94
N ILE A 238 -3.71 -5.61 -15.20
CA ILE A 238 -4.69 -4.80 -15.94
C ILE A 238 -6.04 -5.48 -16.13
N HIS A 239 -6.11 -6.80 -15.95
CA HIS A 239 -7.32 -7.62 -16.07
C HIS A 239 -8.00 -7.90 -14.73
N GLY A 240 -7.44 -7.37 -13.62
CA GLY A 240 -7.96 -7.59 -12.27
C GLY A 240 -7.63 -8.97 -11.70
N ARG A 241 -6.68 -9.71 -12.26
CA ARG A 241 -6.14 -10.95 -11.70
C ARG A 241 -5.09 -10.62 -10.65
N VAL A 242 -5.03 -11.44 -9.60
CA VAL A 242 -4.10 -11.23 -8.49
C VAL A 242 -3.04 -12.32 -8.46
N PHE A 243 -1.81 -11.89 -8.25
CA PHE A 243 -0.64 -12.75 -8.07
C PHE A 243 -0.15 -12.60 -6.63
N ALA A 244 0.42 -13.67 -6.09
CA ALA A 244 1.06 -13.64 -4.78
C ALA A 244 2.32 -14.52 -4.76
N ALA A 245 3.34 -14.09 -4.04
CA ALA A 245 4.58 -14.81 -3.82
C ALA A 245 5.05 -14.65 -2.36
N GLY A 246 5.75 -15.63 -1.84
CA GLY A 246 6.29 -15.59 -0.49
C GLY A 246 5.66 -16.61 0.45
N ASN A 247 5.77 -16.33 1.75
CA ASN A 247 5.22 -17.20 2.78
C ASN A 247 3.70 -17.33 2.67
N ASN A 248 3.19 -18.57 2.76
CA ASN A 248 1.77 -18.90 2.69
C ASN A 248 1.29 -19.78 3.86
N ASP A 249 2.00 -19.78 4.98
CA ASP A 249 1.66 -20.63 6.15
C ASP A 249 0.28 -20.37 6.75
N ASN A 250 -0.30 -19.20 6.46
CA ASN A 250 -1.64 -18.82 6.92
C ASN A 250 -2.64 -18.67 5.76
N GLY A 251 -2.29 -19.04 4.52
CA GLY A 251 -3.13 -18.86 3.34
C GLY A 251 -3.13 -17.43 2.78
N GLN A 252 -2.19 -16.55 3.19
CA GLN A 252 -2.14 -15.16 2.74
C GLN A 252 -1.83 -14.98 1.25
N CYS A 253 -1.35 -16.02 0.58
CA CYS A 253 -1.14 -16.06 -0.88
C CYS A 253 -2.26 -16.79 -1.64
N ASP A 254 -3.35 -17.22 -1.00
CA ASP A 254 -4.44 -17.97 -1.65
C ASP A 254 -5.38 -17.01 -2.40
N VAL A 255 -4.85 -16.36 -3.44
CA VAL A 255 -5.52 -15.31 -4.22
C VAL A 255 -5.86 -15.73 -5.66
N SER A 256 -5.51 -16.95 -6.08
CA SER A 256 -5.59 -17.41 -7.48
C SER A 256 -7.00 -17.41 -8.08
N THR A 257 -8.05 -17.43 -7.24
CA THR A 257 -9.45 -17.36 -7.65
C THR A 257 -10.03 -15.94 -7.69
N TRP A 258 -9.24 -14.94 -7.29
CA TRP A 258 -9.70 -13.55 -7.21
C TRP A 258 -9.79 -12.94 -8.61
N GLN A 259 -10.89 -12.24 -8.85
CA GLN A 259 -11.19 -11.54 -10.11
C GLN A 259 -11.76 -10.15 -9.84
N ASP A 260 -11.68 -9.28 -10.84
CA ASP A 260 -12.18 -7.91 -10.81
C ASP A 260 -11.56 -7.05 -9.72
N VAL A 261 -10.34 -7.42 -9.27
CA VAL A 261 -9.60 -6.66 -8.26
C VAL A 261 -8.96 -5.43 -8.89
N ILE A 262 -9.06 -4.29 -8.21
CA ILE A 262 -8.48 -3.01 -8.65
C ILE A 262 -7.36 -2.51 -7.74
N VAL A 263 -7.37 -2.94 -6.47
CA VAL A 263 -6.33 -2.60 -5.47
C VAL A 263 -6.06 -3.82 -4.60
N VAL A 264 -4.81 -4.05 -4.27
CA VAL A 264 -4.38 -5.06 -3.30
C VAL A 264 -3.68 -4.42 -2.12
N ALA A 265 -3.85 -4.99 -0.93
CA ALA A 265 -3.12 -4.60 0.27
C ALA A 265 -2.66 -5.85 1.04
N ALA A 266 -1.37 -5.89 1.36
CA ALA A 266 -0.74 -6.98 2.08
C ALA A 266 -0.38 -6.54 3.51
N GLY A 267 -0.94 -7.24 4.49
CA GLY A 267 -0.61 -7.08 5.90
C GLY A 267 0.52 -8.01 6.35
N SER A 268 0.63 -8.26 7.64
CA SER A 268 1.67 -9.16 8.15
C SER A 268 1.47 -10.61 7.70
N ALA A 269 0.24 -11.11 7.73
CA ALA A 269 -0.11 -12.48 7.39
C ALA A 269 -1.54 -12.60 6.85
N HIS A 270 -2.05 -11.55 6.22
CA HIS A 270 -3.33 -11.53 5.52
C HIS A 270 -3.25 -10.61 4.30
N THR A 271 -4.17 -10.77 3.38
CA THR A 271 -4.23 -10.04 2.13
C THR A 271 -5.65 -9.54 1.88
N LEU A 272 -5.78 -8.33 1.38
CA LEU A 272 -7.03 -7.72 0.94
C LEU A 272 -7.00 -7.48 -0.57
N GLY A 273 -8.12 -7.69 -1.22
CA GLY A 273 -8.35 -7.32 -2.61
C GLY A 273 -9.63 -6.48 -2.73
N LEU A 274 -9.50 -5.23 -3.10
CA LEU A 274 -10.65 -4.36 -3.36
C LEU A 274 -11.13 -4.56 -4.79
N ARG A 275 -12.40 -4.84 -4.96
CA ARG A 275 -13.07 -4.92 -6.27
C ARG A 275 -13.60 -3.56 -6.72
N ALA A 276 -13.84 -3.44 -8.03
CA ALA A 276 -14.40 -2.23 -8.62
C ALA A 276 -15.79 -1.85 -8.07
N ASP A 277 -16.57 -2.82 -7.58
CA ASP A 277 -17.87 -2.62 -6.96
C ASP A 277 -17.80 -2.18 -5.47
N GLY A 278 -16.59 -2.00 -4.94
CA GLY A 278 -16.33 -1.61 -3.55
C GLY A 278 -16.34 -2.76 -2.55
N THR A 279 -16.57 -4.00 -2.97
CA THR A 279 -16.45 -5.18 -2.10
C THR A 279 -15.00 -5.54 -1.86
N VAL A 280 -14.69 -6.16 -0.71
CA VAL A 280 -13.33 -6.55 -0.33
C VAL A 280 -13.25 -8.06 -0.19
N LEU A 281 -12.31 -8.65 -0.92
CA LEU A 281 -11.88 -10.04 -0.75
C LEU A 281 -10.78 -10.10 0.29
N THR A 282 -10.73 -11.18 1.06
CA THR A 282 -9.72 -11.38 2.10
C THR A 282 -9.22 -12.81 2.13
N THR A 283 -7.95 -13.00 2.47
CA THR A 283 -7.36 -14.31 2.74
C THR A 283 -6.24 -14.17 3.78
N GLY A 284 -5.82 -15.29 4.35
CA GLY A 284 -4.78 -15.34 5.37
C GLY A 284 -5.33 -15.51 6.78
N THR A 285 -4.54 -15.14 7.78
CA THR A 285 -4.96 -15.26 9.18
C THR A 285 -6.13 -14.33 9.51
N ASN A 286 -7.10 -14.85 10.29
CA ASN A 286 -8.25 -14.08 10.80
C ASN A 286 -8.40 -14.23 12.32
N ARG A 287 -7.30 -14.48 13.04
CA ARG A 287 -7.34 -14.75 14.49
C ARG A 287 -7.79 -13.56 15.32
N ASP A 288 -7.60 -12.36 14.80
CA ASP A 288 -7.98 -11.10 15.45
C ASP A 288 -9.19 -10.44 14.74
N GLY A 289 -9.84 -11.09 13.77
CA GLY A 289 -10.96 -10.56 12.99
C GLY A 289 -10.54 -9.64 11.83
N GLN A 290 -9.26 -9.61 11.46
CA GLN A 290 -8.73 -8.71 10.42
C GLN A 290 -9.24 -9.01 8.99
N CYS A 291 -9.85 -10.17 8.77
CA CYS A 291 -10.49 -10.53 7.52
C CYS A 291 -12.03 -10.35 7.55
N GLU A 292 -12.61 -9.80 8.61
CA GLU A 292 -14.06 -9.62 8.76
C GLU A 292 -14.55 -8.36 8.04
N THR A 293 -14.25 -8.25 6.76
CA THR A 293 -14.63 -7.12 5.91
C THR A 293 -16.00 -7.29 5.26
N HIS A 294 -16.78 -8.28 5.70
CA HIS A 294 -18.11 -8.54 5.15
C HIS A 294 -19.01 -7.31 5.31
N GLY A 295 -19.63 -6.89 4.21
CA GLY A 295 -20.49 -5.70 4.20
C GLY A 295 -19.75 -4.39 3.96
N TRP A 296 -18.42 -4.38 3.84
CA TRP A 296 -17.70 -3.18 3.41
C TRP A 296 -18.09 -2.79 1.98
N LYS A 297 -18.30 -1.49 1.79
CA LYS A 297 -18.50 -0.83 0.50
C LYS A 297 -17.55 0.35 0.43
N LEU A 298 -16.32 0.06 0.06
CA LEU A 298 -15.25 1.05 -0.01
C LEU A 298 -15.33 1.85 -1.32
N VAL A 299 -14.59 2.95 -1.37
CA VAL A 299 -14.41 3.72 -2.59
C VAL A 299 -13.78 2.80 -3.65
N GLY A 300 -14.59 2.42 -4.62
CA GLY A 300 -14.15 1.70 -5.80
C GLY A 300 -13.55 2.63 -6.85
N LYS A 301 -13.40 2.14 -8.07
CA LYS A 301 -12.97 2.97 -9.21
C LYS A 301 -14.03 4.06 -9.43
N GLN A 302 -13.68 5.34 -9.26
CA GLN A 302 -14.54 6.40 -9.75
C GLN A 302 -14.66 6.31 -11.28
N PRO A 303 -15.85 6.49 -11.83
CA PRO A 303 -16.10 6.35 -13.26
C PRO A 303 -15.28 7.30 -14.13
#